data_f31c5b942093c84404503308898c7a5e
#
_entry.id   f31c5b942093c84404503308898c7a5e
#
_cell.length_a   1.000
_cell.length_b   1.000
_cell.length_c   1.000
_cell.angle_alpha   90.00
_cell.angle_beta   90.00
_cell.angle_gamma   90.00
#
_symmetry.space_group_name_H-M   'P 1'
#
loop_
_entity.id
_entity.type
_entity.pdbx_description
1 polymer ?
#
loop_
_entity_poly.entity_id
_entity_poly.type
_entity_poly.pdbx_seq_one_letter_code
_entity_poly.pdbx_strand_id
1 'polypeptide(L)'
;TQAGKNFVPIAQQLMADYQKSQEVMRQFQKKNYSLKIGVSTQGINFYLLPVLLKLKKEFPELDIEVNRCMTVESTINDAFVQKLYDFAFVHIDVQPLYTKRVQLWNQPMVFVASKELYEQMGENNNIYDYPFIAYPASEVYYKHLKSKVDFTRLQSILTFSDSESVLMAVEQNLGIALTPRVKVRKELEQGTLVEFPVKYLGNMPISVLYDYEFNFTLPTKRFLELLKESQQKIKG
;
A
#
# COMPACT_ATOMS: atom_id res chain seq x y z
N THR A 1 -14.87 -47.41 -21.38
CA THR A 1 -16.22 -47.90 -21.64
C THR A 1 -16.80 -47.27 -22.88
N GLN A 2 -17.69 -47.94 -23.61
CA GLN A 2 -18.37 -47.41 -24.77
C GLN A 2 -19.17 -46.14 -24.40
N ALA A 3 -19.79 -46.12 -23.23
CA ALA A 3 -20.48 -44.94 -22.70
C ALA A 3 -19.56 -43.72 -22.56
N GLY A 4 -18.33 -43.89 -22.05
CA GLY A 4 -17.35 -42.81 -21.96
C GLY A 4 -16.92 -42.26 -23.33
N LYS A 5 -16.73 -43.16 -24.32
CA LYS A 5 -16.40 -42.71 -25.70
C LYS A 5 -17.52 -41.89 -26.33
N ASN A 6 -18.77 -42.21 -26.03
CA ASN A 6 -19.93 -41.47 -26.52
C ASN A 6 -20.15 -40.15 -25.75
N PHE A 7 -19.77 -40.10 -24.48
CA PHE A 7 -19.94 -38.91 -23.65
C PHE A 7 -18.91 -37.82 -23.93
N VAL A 8 -17.64 -38.17 -24.22
CA VAL A 8 -16.56 -37.20 -24.44
C VAL A 8 -16.90 -36.16 -25.53
N PRO A 9 -17.40 -36.49 -26.71
CA PRO A 9 -17.76 -35.49 -27.71
C PRO A 9 -18.87 -34.53 -27.25
N ILE A 10 -19.84 -35.04 -26.48
CA ILE A 10 -20.95 -34.24 -25.95
C ILE A 10 -20.41 -33.24 -24.90
N ALA A 11 -19.53 -33.72 -24.02
CA ALA A 11 -18.89 -32.86 -23.01
C ALA A 11 -18.01 -31.76 -23.66
N GLN A 12 -17.28 -32.11 -24.73
CA GLN A 12 -16.46 -31.14 -25.48
C GLN A 12 -17.35 -30.09 -26.17
N GLN A 13 -18.47 -30.50 -26.75
CA GLN A 13 -19.41 -29.56 -27.36
C GLN A 13 -20.03 -28.63 -26.33
N LEU A 14 -20.44 -29.12 -25.16
CA LEU A 14 -20.96 -28.34 -24.05
C LEU A 14 -19.93 -27.29 -23.56
N MET A 15 -18.68 -27.68 -23.46
CA MET A 15 -17.60 -26.75 -23.08
C MET A 15 -17.36 -25.69 -24.16
N ALA A 16 -17.41 -26.07 -25.43
CA ALA A 16 -17.29 -25.13 -26.55
C ALA A 16 -18.46 -24.14 -26.59
N ASP A 17 -19.68 -24.61 -26.40
CA ASP A 17 -20.88 -23.76 -26.36
C ASP A 17 -20.89 -22.84 -25.14
N TYR A 18 -20.40 -23.32 -23.98
CA TYR A 18 -20.22 -22.49 -22.80
C TYR A 18 -19.18 -21.36 -23.04
N GLN A 19 -18.03 -21.69 -23.63
CA GLN A 19 -17.00 -20.69 -23.99
C GLN A 19 -17.55 -19.68 -25.00
N LYS A 20 -18.28 -20.13 -26.03
CA LYS A 20 -18.92 -19.27 -27.02
C LYS A 20 -19.97 -18.35 -26.39
N SER A 21 -20.78 -18.87 -25.47
CA SER A 21 -21.77 -18.05 -24.75
C SER A 21 -21.11 -16.99 -23.89
N GLN A 22 -19.99 -17.30 -23.23
CA GLN A 22 -19.20 -16.33 -22.51
C GLN A 22 -18.62 -15.24 -23.42
N GLU A 23 -18.14 -15.60 -24.61
CA GLU A 23 -17.62 -14.64 -25.59
C GLU A 23 -18.71 -13.70 -26.09
N VAL A 24 -19.89 -14.24 -26.44
CA VAL A 24 -21.07 -13.45 -26.80
C VAL A 24 -21.48 -12.51 -25.67
N MET A 25 -21.54 -13.00 -24.43
CA MET A 25 -21.83 -12.16 -23.25
C MET A 25 -20.78 -11.06 -23.04
N ARG A 26 -19.51 -11.32 -23.35
CA ARG A 26 -18.44 -10.29 -23.31
C ARG A 26 -18.67 -9.20 -24.36
N GLN A 27 -19.12 -9.53 -25.55
CA GLN A 27 -19.41 -8.56 -26.63
C GLN A 27 -20.61 -7.64 -26.30
N PHE A 28 -21.62 -8.15 -25.57
CA PHE A 28 -22.79 -7.38 -25.15
C PHE A 28 -22.57 -6.62 -23.81
N GLN A 29 -21.61 -7.04 -23.01
CA GLN A 29 -21.20 -6.31 -21.81
C GLN A 29 -20.08 -5.31 -22.17
N LYS A 30 -20.42 -4.11 -22.63
CA LYS A 30 -19.63 -2.91 -22.32
C LYS A 30 -19.70 -2.72 -20.79
N LYS A 31 -19.15 -3.66 -20.03
CA LYS A 31 -18.94 -3.46 -18.61
C LYS A 31 -17.79 -2.48 -18.51
N ASN A 32 -18.09 -1.26 -18.14
CA ASN A 32 -17.11 -0.40 -17.48
C ASN A 32 -16.68 -1.14 -16.22
N TYR A 33 -15.60 -1.92 -16.34
CA TYR A 33 -14.99 -2.52 -15.15
C TYR A 33 -14.49 -1.39 -14.28
N SER A 34 -14.87 -1.40 -13.02
CA SER A 34 -14.33 -0.48 -12.02
C SER A 34 -13.49 -1.24 -11.01
N LEU A 35 -12.47 -0.61 -10.49
CA LEU A 35 -11.58 -1.11 -9.45
C LEU A 35 -11.44 -0.02 -8.39
N LYS A 36 -12.03 -0.23 -7.23
CA LYS A 36 -12.00 0.70 -6.12
C LYS A 36 -10.97 0.26 -5.09
N ILE A 37 -10.00 1.11 -4.83
CA ILE A 37 -8.86 0.82 -3.95
C ILE A 37 -8.82 1.81 -2.81
N GLY A 38 -8.80 1.30 -1.58
CA GLY A 38 -8.49 2.07 -0.39
C GLY A 38 -7.01 2.01 -0.05
N VAL A 39 -6.39 3.12 0.32
CA VAL A 39 -5.01 3.17 0.82
C VAL A 39 -4.94 3.88 2.17
N SER A 40 -4.31 3.27 3.16
CA SER A 40 -4.25 3.84 4.51
C SER A 40 -3.27 5.01 4.62
N THR A 41 -2.24 5.04 3.80
CA THR A 41 -1.25 6.11 3.75
C THR A 41 -0.79 6.38 2.32
N GLN A 42 -0.37 7.62 2.05
CA GLN A 42 0.16 8.00 0.74
C GLN A 42 1.43 7.21 0.35
N GLY A 43 2.24 6.79 1.32
CA GLY A 43 3.45 6.00 1.08
C GLY A 43 3.19 4.68 0.34
N ILE A 44 2.00 4.11 0.46
CA ILE A 44 1.59 2.91 -0.26
C ILE A 44 1.54 3.14 -1.78
N ASN A 45 1.20 4.34 -2.22
CA ASN A 45 1.08 4.66 -3.65
C ASN A 45 2.39 4.49 -4.41
N PHE A 46 3.55 4.64 -3.76
CA PHE A 46 4.85 4.39 -4.40
C PHE A 46 5.03 2.93 -4.83
N TYR A 47 4.39 2.00 -4.12
CA TYR A 47 4.39 0.57 -4.44
C TYR A 47 3.26 0.20 -5.40
N LEU A 48 2.10 0.81 -5.22
CA LEU A 48 0.88 0.50 -5.96
C LEU A 48 0.91 1.06 -7.39
N LEU A 49 1.38 2.29 -7.58
CA LEU A 49 1.33 2.97 -8.88
C LEU A 49 2.00 2.18 -10.02
N PRO A 50 3.19 1.57 -9.85
CA PRO A 50 3.78 0.74 -10.91
C PRO A 50 2.90 -0.45 -11.32
N VAL A 51 2.14 -1.01 -10.40
CA VAL A 51 1.19 -2.10 -10.65
C VAL A 51 -0.01 -1.59 -11.44
N LEU A 52 -0.59 -0.45 -11.01
CA LEU A 52 -1.72 0.16 -11.70
C LEU A 52 -1.38 0.59 -13.12
N LEU A 53 -0.18 1.11 -13.36
CA LEU A 53 0.30 1.48 -14.70
C LEU A 53 0.35 0.28 -15.65
N LYS A 54 0.78 -0.90 -15.16
CA LYS A 54 0.75 -2.12 -15.96
C LYS A 54 -0.68 -2.59 -16.22
N LEU A 55 -1.51 -2.61 -15.16
CA LEU A 55 -2.89 -3.00 -15.26
C LEU A 55 -3.66 -2.13 -16.26
N LYS A 56 -3.44 -0.81 -16.21
CA LYS A 56 -4.09 0.15 -17.12
C LYS A 56 -3.64 -0.01 -18.58
N LYS A 57 -2.40 -0.46 -18.82
CA LYS A 57 -1.93 -0.81 -20.17
C LYS A 57 -2.62 -2.06 -20.72
N GLU A 58 -2.88 -3.06 -19.87
CA GLU A 58 -3.55 -4.30 -20.25
C GLU A 58 -5.08 -4.09 -20.37
N PHE A 59 -5.65 -3.18 -19.58
CA PHE A 59 -7.09 -2.87 -19.53
C PHE A 59 -7.32 -1.34 -19.61
N PRO A 60 -7.18 -0.73 -20.80
CA PRO A 60 -7.31 0.73 -20.98
C PRO A 60 -8.67 1.29 -20.52
N GLU A 61 -9.75 0.53 -20.69
CA GLU A 61 -11.12 0.93 -20.32
C GLU A 61 -11.46 0.68 -18.85
N LEU A 62 -10.54 0.11 -18.06
CA LEU A 62 -10.75 -0.11 -16.64
C LEU A 62 -10.77 1.23 -15.90
N ASP A 63 -11.89 1.53 -15.24
CA ASP A 63 -11.94 2.66 -14.32
C ASP A 63 -11.28 2.30 -12.98
N ILE A 64 -10.32 3.12 -12.54
CA ILE A 64 -9.57 2.86 -11.31
C ILE A 64 -9.70 4.06 -10.39
N GLU A 65 -10.26 3.84 -9.22
CA GLU A 65 -10.40 4.82 -8.17
C GLU A 65 -9.52 4.44 -6.98
N VAL A 66 -8.65 5.37 -6.55
CA VAL A 66 -7.76 5.17 -5.39
C VAL A 66 -8.08 6.23 -4.35
N ASN A 67 -8.65 5.81 -3.24
CA ASN A 67 -9.08 6.67 -2.16
C ASN A 67 -8.30 6.42 -0.87
N ARG A 68 -8.24 7.42 -0.01
CA ARG A 68 -7.73 7.23 1.34
C ARG A 68 -8.75 6.46 2.17
N CYS A 69 -8.31 5.37 2.82
CA CYS A 69 -9.14 4.63 3.77
C CYS A 69 -8.67 4.84 5.20
N MET A 70 -9.60 4.68 6.13
CA MET A 70 -9.30 4.67 7.56
C MET A 70 -8.59 3.37 7.94
N THR A 71 -7.83 3.42 9.03
CA THR A 71 -7.05 2.27 9.52
C THR A 71 -7.69 1.56 10.72
N VAL A 72 -8.85 2.03 11.15
CA VAL A 72 -9.60 1.39 12.24
C VAL A 72 -10.36 0.19 11.69
N GLU A 73 -10.24 -0.95 12.35
CA GLU A 73 -10.78 -2.24 11.89
C GLU A 73 -12.28 -2.19 11.59
N SER A 74 -13.08 -1.59 12.49
CA SER A 74 -14.52 -1.43 12.29
C SER A 74 -14.84 -0.64 11.04
N THR A 75 -14.14 0.47 10.82
CA THR A 75 -14.33 1.32 9.64
C THR A 75 -13.95 0.61 8.33
N ILE A 76 -12.93 -0.25 8.37
CA ILE A 76 -12.55 -1.06 7.20
C ILE A 76 -13.62 -2.11 6.92
N ASN A 77 -14.17 -2.77 7.96
CA ASN A 77 -15.28 -3.70 7.80
C ASN A 77 -16.50 -3.04 7.17
N ASP A 78 -16.92 -1.89 7.69
CA ASP A 78 -18.05 -1.13 7.17
C ASP A 78 -17.84 -0.74 5.71
N ALA A 79 -16.61 -0.35 5.34
CA ALA A 79 -16.28 0.02 3.98
C ALA A 79 -16.38 -1.16 2.99
N PHE A 80 -16.01 -2.38 3.39
CA PHE A 80 -16.22 -3.59 2.58
C PHE A 80 -17.70 -3.96 2.48
N VAL A 81 -18.44 -3.92 3.60
CA VAL A 81 -19.89 -4.17 3.61
C VAL A 81 -20.62 -3.19 2.68
N GLN A 82 -20.24 -1.92 2.70
CA GLN A 82 -20.82 -0.87 1.84
C GLN A 82 -20.24 -0.87 0.41
N LYS A 83 -19.34 -1.79 0.07
CA LYS A 83 -18.65 -1.88 -1.24
C LYS A 83 -17.97 -0.58 -1.66
N LEU A 84 -17.41 0.13 -0.70
CA LEU A 84 -16.62 1.34 -0.96
C LEU A 84 -15.27 1.00 -1.57
N TYR A 85 -14.72 -0.19 -1.25
CA TYR A 85 -13.45 -0.69 -1.78
C TYR A 85 -13.59 -2.15 -2.22
N ASP A 86 -12.92 -2.49 -3.31
CA ASP A 86 -12.67 -3.87 -3.73
C ASP A 86 -11.42 -4.42 -3.01
N PHE A 87 -10.41 -3.54 -2.84
CA PHE A 87 -9.16 -3.83 -2.15
C PHE A 87 -8.79 -2.68 -1.23
N ALA A 88 -8.26 -3.00 -0.04
CA ALA A 88 -7.71 -2.01 0.88
C ALA A 88 -6.26 -2.34 1.21
N PHE A 89 -5.37 -1.37 1.05
CA PHE A 89 -3.95 -1.50 1.38
C PHE A 89 -3.66 -0.83 2.72
N VAL A 90 -3.13 -1.60 3.65
CA VAL A 90 -2.98 -1.20 5.05
C VAL A 90 -1.63 -1.61 5.63
N HIS A 91 -1.21 -0.89 6.67
CA HIS A 91 -0.02 -1.20 7.47
C HIS A 91 -0.31 -1.98 8.76
N ILE A 92 -1.57 -2.30 9.01
CA ILE A 92 -2.00 -2.87 10.28
C ILE A 92 -1.98 -4.40 10.28
N ASP A 93 -1.80 -4.98 11.48
CA ASP A 93 -1.89 -6.43 11.72
C ASP A 93 -3.32 -6.91 12.02
N VAL A 94 -4.33 -6.07 11.80
CA VAL A 94 -5.73 -6.44 11.93
C VAL A 94 -6.22 -7.15 10.69
N GLN A 95 -7.00 -8.18 10.90
CA GLN A 95 -7.74 -8.85 9.84
C GLN A 95 -9.22 -8.65 10.11
N PRO A 96 -9.86 -7.72 9.41
CA PRO A 96 -11.29 -7.50 9.52
C PRO A 96 -12.08 -8.79 9.22
N LEU A 97 -13.25 -8.92 9.86
CA LEU A 97 -14.15 -10.06 9.62
C LEU A 97 -14.46 -10.17 8.13
N TYR A 98 -14.58 -11.42 7.64
CA TYR A 98 -14.90 -11.72 6.25
C TYR A 98 -13.89 -11.22 5.21
N THR A 99 -12.67 -10.84 5.62
CA THR A 99 -11.62 -10.43 4.67
C THR A 99 -10.47 -11.41 4.61
N LYS A 100 -9.85 -11.52 3.41
CA LYS A 100 -8.53 -12.12 3.22
C LYS A 100 -7.49 -11.04 3.35
N ARG A 101 -6.39 -11.38 4.01
CA ARG A 101 -5.20 -10.53 4.14
C ARG A 101 -4.02 -11.21 3.47
N VAL A 102 -3.32 -10.48 2.62
CA VAL A 102 -2.07 -10.91 2.00
C VAL A 102 -1.03 -9.84 2.23
N GLN A 103 0.05 -10.18 2.94
CA GLN A 103 1.20 -9.28 3.07
C GLN A 103 1.94 -9.21 1.72
N LEU A 104 2.19 -8.01 1.22
CA LEU A 104 2.81 -7.77 -0.08
C LEU A 104 4.23 -7.23 0.04
N TRP A 105 4.39 -6.09 0.73
CA TRP A 105 5.64 -5.34 0.75
C TRP A 105 6.09 -5.04 2.17
N ASN A 106 7.36 -4.71 2.31
CA ASN A 106 7.95 -4.15 3.51
C ASN A 106 8.47 -2.75 3.17
N GLN A 107 7.97 -1.75 3.86
CA GLN A 107 8.30 -0.35 3.66
C GLN A 107 9.34 0.09 4.69
N PRO A 108 10.60 0.35 4.26
CA PRO A 108 11.62 0.89 5.17
C PRO A 108 11.20 2.24 5.71
N MET A 109 11.36 2.42 7.01
CA MET A 109 11.13 3.67 7.72
C MET A 109 12.46 4.30 8.10
N VAL A 110 12.52 5.63 8.02
CA VAL A 110 13.72 6.42 8.36
C VAL A 110 13.33 7.65 9.17
N PHE A 111 14.20 8.05 10.08
CA PHE A 111 14.21 9.42 10.56
C PHE A 111 15.04 10.26 9.61
N VAL A 112 14.56 11.46 9.31
CA VAL A 112 15.26 12.40 8.43
C VAL A 112 15.40 13.76 9.08
N ALA A 113 16.49 14.42 8.76
CA ALA A 113 16.78 15.82 9.08
C ALA A 113 17.17 16.55 7.78
N SER A 114 17.10 17.88 7.77
CA SER A 114 17.81 18.65 6.76
C SER A 114 19.32 18.43 6.91
N LYS A 115 20.05 18.61 5.80
CA LYS A 115 21.51 18.53 5.84
C LYS A 115 22.12 19.55 6.82
N GLU A 116 21.59 20.77 6.82
CA GLU A 116 22.06 21.86 7.70
C GLU A 116 21.87 21.51 9.18
N LEU A 117 20.68 21.04 9.57
CA LEU A 117 20.42 20.62 10.94
C LEU A 117 21.34 19.47 11.33
N TYR A 118 21.51 18.46 10.45
CA TYR A 118 22.39 17.32 10.71
C TYR A 118 23.85 17.73 10.91
N GLU A 119 24.39 18.68 10.12
CA GLU A 119 25.75 19.20 10.26
C GLU A 119 25.95 19.99 11.55
N GLN A 120 24.95 20.77 11.98
CA GLN A 120 24.99 21.54 13.26
C GLN A 120 25.02 20.59 14.46
N MET A 121 24.54 19.38 14.34
CA MET A 121 24.44 18.40 15.41
C MET A 121 25.76 17.68 15.73
N GLY A 122 26.69 17.70 14.78
CA GLY A 122 27.99 17.04 14.91
C GLY A 122 27.84 15.50 15.06
N GLU A 123 28.56 14.93 16.05
CA GLU A 123 28.53 13.48 16.28
C GLU A 123 27.32 12.99 17.12
N ASN A 124 26.45 13.91 17.56
CA ASN A 124 25.27 13.54 18.36
C ASN A 124 24.20 12.92 17.47
N ASN A 125 24.08 11.60 17.52
CA ASN A 125 23.11 10.80 16.74
C ASN A 125 21.90 10.37 17.59
N ASN A 126 21.65 11.01 18.74
CA ASN A 126 20.53 10.65 19.60
C ASN A 126 19.26 11.40 19.17
N ILE A 127 18.32 10.71 18.56
CA ILE A 127 17.05 11.30 18.05
C ILE A 127 16.21 12.02 19.12
N TYR A 128 16.43 11.70 20.40
CA TYR A 128 15.66 12.29 21.50
C TYR A 128 16.14 13.71 21.89
N ASP A 129 17.29 14.14 21.38
CA ASP A 129 17.84 15.45 21.63
C ASP A 129 17.39 16.50 20.62
N TYR A 130 16.54 16.09 19.67
CA TYR A 130 16.10 16.95 18.57
C TYR A 130 14.61 17.24 18.61
N PRO A 131 14.21 18.44 18.17
CA PRO A 131 12.80 18.73 17.94
C PRO A 131 12.19 17.72 16.97
N PHE A 132 11.03 17.17 17.33
CA PHE A 132 10.32 16.21 16.49
C PHE A 132 9.10 16.85 15.84
N ILE A 133 8.94 16.63 14.55
CA ILE A 133 7.79 17.08 13.78
C ILE A 133 6.87 15.89 13.59
N ALA A 134 5.71 15.95 14.22
CA ALA A 134 4.78 14.84 14.29
C ALA A 134 3.77 14.84 13.13
N TYR A 135 3.38 13.64 12.76
CA TYR A 135 2.29 13.35 11.81
C TYR A 135 1.32 12.38 12.47
N PRO A 136 0.10 12.77 12.87
CA PRO A 136 -0.82 11.92 13.62
C PRO A 136 -1.15 10.60 12.93
N ALA A 137 -1.27 10.58 11.61
CA ALA A 137 -1.47 9.33 10.87
C ALA A 137 -0.28 8.36 10.99
N SER A 138 0.85 8.78 11.53
CA SER A 138 1.99 7.91 11.85
C SER A 138 1.84 7.15 13.16
N GLU A 139 0.76 7.30 13.91
CA GLU A 139 0.51 6.49 15.12
C GLU A 139 0.55 4.98 14.82
N VAL A 140 0.13 4.57 13.63
CA VAL A 140 0.26 3.17 13.17
C VAL A 140 1.74 2.76 13.15
N TYR A 141 2.62 3.64 12.67
CA TYR A 141 4.07 3.40 12.65
C TYR A 141 4.62 3.34 14.07
N TYR A 142 4.20 4.25 14.95
CA TYR A 142 4.64 4.28 16.35
C TYR A 142 4.29 2.98 17.06
N LYS A 143 3.07 2.47 16.90
CA LYS A 143 2.65 1.19 17.50
C LYS A 143 3.52 0.02 17.02
N HIS A 144 3.84 -0.01 15.74
CA HIS A 144 4.65 -1.09 15.16
C HIS A 144 6.14 -0.97 15.55
N LEU A 145 6.66 0.24 15.61
CA LEU A 145 8.08 0.53 15.86
C LEU A 145 8.41 0.76 17.35
N LYS A 146 7.43 0.70 18.25
CA LYS A 146 7.61 1.00 19.68
C LYS A 146 8.67 0.16 20.41
N SER A 147 8.99 -1.02 19.88
CA SER A 147 10.06 -1.87 20.43
C SER A 147 11.46 -1.38 20.03
N LYS A 148 11.56 -0.42 19.12
CA LYS A 148 12.81 0.13 18.57
C LYS A 148 13.03 1.59 18.94
N VAL A 149 11.94 2.34 19.09
CA VAL A 149 11.95 3.77 19.44
C VAL A 149 10.91 4.04 20.52
N ASP A 150 11.32 4.71 21.54
CA ASP A 150 10.41 5.22 22.57
C ASP A 150 9.84 6.57 22.12
N PHE A 151 8.70 6.53 21.45
CA PHE A 151 8.04 7.72 20.90
C PHE A 151 7.56 8.70 21.98
N THR A 152 7.45 8.27 23.25
CA THR A 152 7.07 9.16 24.37
C THR A 152 8.19 10.13 24.76
N ARG A 153 9.42 9.82 24.39
CA ARG A 153 10.60 10.67 24.64
C ARG A 153 10.85 11.69 23.54
N LEU A 154 10.21 11.56 22.37
CA LEU A 154 10.36 12.52 21.29
C LEU A 154 9.65 13.83 21.65
N GLN A 155 10.41 14.93 21.57
CA GLN A 155 9.89 16.27 21.87
C GLN A 155 9.14 16.82 20.65
N SER A 156 7.85 16.51 20.53
CA SER A 156 7.02 17.06 19.43
C SER A 156 6.81 18.55 19.61
N ILE A 157 7.33 19.34 18.69
CA ILE A 157 7.18 20.80 18.68
C ILE A 157 6.13 21.27 17.67
N LEU A 158 5.90 20.50 16.61
CA LEU A 158 4.94 20.77 15.56
C LEU A 158 4.20 19.50 15.18
N THR A 159 2.95 19.64 14.82
CA THR A 159 2.10 18.56 14.34
C THR A 159 1.33 19.00 13.11
N PHE A 160 1.50 18.30 12.00
CA PHE A 160 0.78 18.56 10.75
C PHE A 160 -0.14 17.40 10.40
N SER A 161 -1.29 17.71 9.80
CA SER A 161 -2.27 16.70 9.36
C SER A 161 -1.87 15.98 8.06
N ASP A 162 -0.84 16.45 7.37
CA ASP A 162 -0.31 15.86 6.15
C ASP A 162 1.22 15.72 6.21
N SER A 163 1.71 14.76 5.46
CA SER A 163 3.12 14.40 5.48
C SER A 163 4.01 15.30 4.60
N GLU A 164 3.43 16.11 3.72
CA GLU A 164 4.18 17.07 2.91
C GLU A 164 4.58 18.27 3.73
N SER A 165 3.65 18.84 4.50
CA SER A 165 3.94 19.90 5.47
C SER A 165 5.01 19.47 6.49
N VAL A 166 4.99 18.20 6.93
CA VAL A 166 6.05 17.66 7.78
C VAL A 166 7.42 17.74 7.12
N LEU A 167 7.53 17.30 5.86
CA LEU A 167 8.81 17.33 5.13
C LEU A 167 9.27 18.76 4.85
N MET A 168 8.36 19.66 4.47
CA MET A 168 8.68 21.09 4.32
C MET A 168 9.27 21.68 5.60
N ALA A 169 8.71 21.35 6.77
CA ALA A 169 9.24 21.81 8.05
C ALA A 169 10.64 21.24 8.35
N VAL A 170 10.88 19.96 8.01
CA VAL A 170 12.21 19.36 8.11
C VAL A 170 13.22 20.07 7.22
N GLU A 171 12.86 20.35 5.97
CA GLU A 171 13.72 21.08 5.02
C GLU A 171 14.05 22.50 5.48
N GLN A 172 13.18 23.10 6.29
CA GLN A 172 13.42 24.40 6.93
C GLN A 172 14.16 24.33 8.28
N ASN A 173 14.84 23.22 8.56
CA ASN A 173 15.66 23.01 9.77
C ASN A 173 14.88 23.01 11.10
N LEU A 174 13.55 22.82 11.07
CA LEU A 174 12.72 22.92 12.28
C LEU A 174 12.81 21.69 13.18
N GLY A 175 13.34 20.57 12.66
CA GLY A 175 13.49 19.34 13.44
C GLY A 175 13.64 18.10 12.58
N ILE A 176 13.46 16.93 13.20
CA ILE A 176 13.50 15.62 12.55
C ILE A 176 12.10 15.04 12.38
N ALA A 177 11.93 14.17 11.42
CA ALA A 177 10.66 13.45 11.23
C ALA A 177 10.86 11.98 10.89
N LEU A 178 9.88 11.14 11.24
CA LEU A 178 9.78 9.75 10.83
C LEU A 178 8.96 9.65 9.52
N THR A 179 9.54 9.05 8.48
CA THR A 179 8.89 8.94 7.17
C THR A 179 9.26 7.63 6.47
N PRO A 180 8.43 7.13 5.52
CA PRO A 180 8.86 6.09 4.61
C PRO A 180 10.06 6.52 3.75
N ARG A 181 11.11 5.70 3.72
CA ARG A 181 12.33 6.00 2.95
C ARG A 181 12.07 6.28 1.47
N VAL A 182 11.10 5.56 0.88
CA VAL A 182 10.72 5.73 -0.52
C VAL A 182 10.16 7.12 -0.82
N LYS A 183 9.54 7.78 0.16
CA LYS A 183 8.96 9.12 0.01
C LYS A 183 10.03 10.23 -0.12
N VAL A 184 11.14 10.04 0.55
CA VAL A 184 12.24 11.03 0.60
C VAL A 184 13.46 10.57 -0.20
N ARG A 185 13.30 9.58 -1.08
CA ARG A 185 14.40 9.02 -1.86
C ARG A 185 15.13 10.09 -2.68
N LYS A 186 14.39 10.98 -3.32
CA LYS A 186 14.94 12.04 -4.16
C LYS A 186 15.76 13.03 -3.33
N GLU A 187 15.24 13.46 -2.20
CA GLU A 187 15.88 14.39 -1.29
C GLU A 187 17.15 13.79 -0.66
N LEU A 188 17.13 12.49 -0.33
CA LEU A 188 18.30 11.75 0.13
C LEU A 188 19.36 11.62 -0.97
N GLU A 189 18.97 11.31 -2.21
CA GLU A 189 19.88 11.23 -3.36
C GLU A 189 20.50 12.60 -3.70
N GLN A 190 19.75 13.68 -3.53
CA GLN A 190 20.22 15.05 -3.74
C GLN A 190 21.02 15.62 -2.54
N GLY A 191 20.96 14.94 -1.41
CA GLY A 191 21.63 15.36 -0.17
C GLY A 191 20.99 16.58 0.50
N THR A 192 19.75 16.94 0.17
CA THR A 192 18.99 18.00 0.86
C THR A 192 18.44 17.52 2.19
N LEU A 193 18.08 16.23 2.26
CA LEU A 193 17.79 15.53 3.51
C LEU A 193 18.85 14.48 3.80
N VAL A 194 19.04 14.19 5.07
CA VAL A 194 19.96 13.16 5.57
C VAL A 194 19.20 12.16 6.42
N GLU A 195 19.50 10.89 6.22
CA GLU A 195 18.95 9.80 7.04
C GLU A 195 19.65 9.76 8.38
N PHE A 196 18.87 9.83 9.45
CA PHE A 196 19.37 9.74 10.80
C PHE A 196 19.75 8.29 11.14
N PRO A 197 20.94 8.04 11.70
CA PRO A 197 21.44 6.67 11.91
C PRO A 197 20.77 5.98 13.10
N VAL A 198 19.49 5.66 12.99
CA VAL A 198 18.79 4.84 13.99
C VAL A 198 18.98 3.38 13.66
N LYS A 199 19.78 2.68 14.45
CA LYS A 199 20.01 1.24 14.26
C LYS A 199 18.71 0.45 14.39
N TYR A 200 18.45 -0.40 13.39
CA TYR A 200 17.35 -1.38 13.41
C TYR A 200 15.92 -0.78 13.56
N LEU A 201 15.67 0.39 12.98
CA LEU A 201 14.33 0.99 12.99
C LEU A 201 13.28 0.03 12.42
N GLY A 202 13.61 -0.72 11.36
CA GLY A 202 12.78 -1.77 10.81
C GLY A 202 11.91 -1.31 9.63
N ASN A 203 11.06 -2.23 9.19
CA ASN A 203 10.18 -2.03 8.05
C ASN A 203 8.72 -2.11 8.49
N MET A 204 7.88 -1.34 7.84
CA MET A 204 6.43 -1.43 7.99
C MET A 204 5.86 -2.42 6.96
N PRO A 205 5.16 -3.48 7.37
CA PRO A 205 4.49 -4.36 6.43
C PRO A 205 3.33 -3.64 5.74
N ILE A 206 3.20 -3.84 4.44
CA ILE A 206 2.03 -3.43 3.66
C ILE A 206 1.26 -4.67 3.26
N SER A 207 0.01 -4.77 3.66
CA SER A 207 -0.90 -5.86 3.31
C SER A 207 -2.04 -5.34 2.45
N VAL A 208 -2.54 -6.21 1.56
CA VAL A 208 -3.81 -6.00 0.89
C VAL A 208 -4.90 -6.81 1.57
N LEU A 209 -6.05 -6.18 1.76
CA LEU A 209 -7.28 -6.79 2.25
C LEU A 209 -8.30 -6.82 1.12
N TYR A 210 -9.09 -7.88 1.03
CA TYR A 210 -10.25 -7.99 0.14
C TYR A 210 -11.25 -9.01 0.71
N ASP A 211 -12.51 -8.91 0.29
CA ASP A 211 -13.60 -9.77 0.76
C ASP A 211 -13.34 -11.25 0.43
N TYR A 212 -13.70 -12.16 1.35
CA TYR A 212 -13.62 -13.61 1.11
C TYR A 212 -14.45 -14.06 -0.09
N GLU A 213 -15.63 -13.46 -0.28
CA GLU A 213 -16.57 -13.75 -1.33
C GLU A 213 -16.42 -12.84 -2.56
N PHE A 214 -15.27 -12.13 -2.65
CA PHE A 214 -15.04 -11.20 -3.74
C PHE A 214 -15.16 -11.89 -5.11
N ASN A 215 -16.06 -11.38 -5.93
CA ASN A 215 -16.30 -11.93 -7.27
C ASN A 215 -15.25 -11.36 -8.26
N PHE A 216 -14.21 -12.13 -8.48
CA PHE A 216 -13.10 -11.72 -9.33
C PHE A 216 -13.49 -11.63 -10.80
N THR A 217 -13.37 -10.45 -11.37
CA THR A 217 -13.38 -10.19 -12.81
C THR A 217 -11.98 -10.45 -13.41
N LEU A 218 -11.88 -10.46 -14.75
CA LEU A 218 -10.58 -10.62 -15.41
C LEU A 218 -9.55 -9.55 -14.98
N PRO A 219 -9.89 -8.24 -14.96
CA PRO A 219 -8.95 -7.22 -14.49
C PRO A 219 -8.55 -7.37 -13.04
N THR A 220 -9.47 -7.74 -12.14
CA THR A 220 -9.15 -7.87 -10.71
C THR A 220 -8.32 -9.13 -10.39
N LYS A 221 -8.49 -10.22 -11.16
CA LYS A 221 -7.57 -11.37 -11.10
C LYS A 221 -6.17 -10.96 -11.52
N ARG A 222 -6.07 -10.27 -12.67
CA ARG A 222 -4.80 -9.78 -13.18
C ARG A 222 -4.12 -8.81 -12.24
N PHE A 223 -4.89 -7.95 -11.58
CA PHE A 223 -4.40 -7.05 -10.54
C PHE A 223 -3.69 -7.81 -9.41
N LEU A 224 -4.31 -8.86 -8.86
CA LEU A 224 -3.68 -9.69 -7.82
C LEU A 224 -2.41 -10.40 -8.29
N GLU A 225 -2.36 -10.84 -9.54
CA GLU A 225 -1.15 -11.43 -10.14
C GLU A 225 -0.02 -10.40 -10.21
N LEU A 226 -0.32 -9.20 -10.71
CA LEU A 226 0.65 -8.10 -10.80
C LEU A 226 1.17 -7.66 -9.43
N LEU A 227 0.32 -7.68 -8.40
CA LEU A 227 0.74 -7.44 -7.01
C LEU A 227 1.76 -8.49 -6.54
N LYS A 228 1.51 -9.77 -6.81
CA LYS A 228 2.43 -10.87 -6.48
C LYS A 228 3.75 -10.77 -7.26
N GLU A 229 3.69 -10.45 -8.55
CA GLU A 229 4.90 -10.21 -9.37
C GLU A 229 5.74 -9.04 -8.82
N SER A 230 5.09 -7.97 -8.35
CA SER A 230 5.78 -6.82 -7.78
C SER A 230 6.50 -7.14 -6.46
N GLN A 231 5.96 -8.08 -5.68
CA GLN A 231 6.56 -8.53 -4.43
C GLN A 231 7.94 -9.17 -4.64
N GLN A 232 8.12 -9.90 -5.75
CA GLN A 232 9.38 -10.57 -6.06
C GLN A 232 10.49 -9.60 -6.43
N LYS A 233 10.15 -8.46 -7.08
CA LYS A 233 11.12 -7.46 -7.55
C LYS A 233 11.70 -6.58 -6.43
N ILE A 234 11.04 -6.48 -5.29
CA ILE A 234 11.47 -5.64 -4.16
C ILE A 234 12.36 -6.43 -3.19
N LYS A 235 12.42 -7.76 -3.33
CA LYS A 235 13.29 -8.63 -2.52
C LYS A 235 14.71 -8.80 -3.08
N GLY A 236 15.00 -8.34 -4.27
CA GLY A 236 16.32 -8.29 -4.92
C GLY A 236 16.84 -6.86 -5.00
#